data_3f6682eb8fd91f2cda1e0eed4de4767a
#
_entry.id   3f6682eb8fd91f2cda1e0eed4de4767a
#
_cell.length_a   1.000
_cell.length_b   1.000
_cell.length_c   1.000
_cell.angle_alpha   90.00
_cell.angle_beta   90.00
_cell.angle_gamma   90.00
#
_symmetry.space_group_name_H-M   'P 1'
#
loop_
_entity.id
_entity.type
_entity.pdbx_description
1 polymer ?
#
loop_
_entity_poly.entity_id
_entity_poly.type
_entity_poly.pdbx_seq_one_letter_code
_entity_poly.pdbx_strand_id
1 'polypeptide(L)'
;MRKIFLCTLFCVSVLSAMAQAETEPKGKAIINVFGNFHTGFGSNNDDRGFSLDRSYFGYQYDMGNGLSFKAVMDVGKSGDVSDLQRVAYIKNAQASWKHNRLTLNGGLISTTSFKVQEDFWGYRYMKMVLQDYYKYASSADLGLSASYKFAAWVSGDAIVVNGNGYKKLQVNDGLLYGMGWTFKPVKGLTLRVYGSYNEGDKPAAEDIYVYAAFAGYKNDHFSLGAEYNIIQNMNNVKDADLEGVSLYTTVKLGKKVNAFARYDNIWSKDDWNIKKDEATYMAGVEIRPCKYVKISPNLRYNDLKDSSLKDEYYFYVSCFFGF
;
A
#
# COMPACT_ATOMS: atom_id res chain seq x y z
N MET A 1 2.71 -14.00 35.77
CA MET A 1 3.96 -14.77 35.65
C MET A 1 3.96 -15.74 34.42
N ARG A 2 2.86 -16.37 34.03
CA ARG A 2 2.83 -17.28 32.82
C ARG A 2 3.03 -16.57 31.47
N LYS A 3 2.65 -15.29 31.33
CA LYS A 3 2.78 -14.54 30.06
C LYS A 3 4.21 -14.08 29.74
N ILE A 4 5.06 -13.92 30.74
CA ILE A 4 6.47 -13.52 30.56
C ILE A 4 7.34 -14.70 30.12
N PHE A 5 6.99 -15.92 30.49
CA PHE A 5 7.73 -17.13 30.11
C PHE A 5 7.60 -17.50 28.62
N LEU A 6 6.49 -17.13 27.98
CA LEU A 6 6.28 -17.41 26.54
C LEU A 6 7.13 -16.51 25.65
N CYS A 7 7.29 -15.22 26.04
CA CYS A 7 8.13 -14.28 25.29
C CYS A 7 9.64 -14.60 25.40
N THR A 8 10.09 -15.05 26.57
CA THR A 8 11.49 -15.43 26.76
C THR A 8 11.86 -16.71 26.03
N LEU A 9 10.96 -17.69 25.93
CA LEU A 9 11.20 -18.94 25.17
C LEU A 9 11.27 -18.68 23.66
N PHE A 10 10.51 -17.72 23.15
CA PHE A 10 10.55 -17.32 21.75
C PHE A 10 11.85 -16.60 21.37
N CYS A 11 12.39 -15.75 22.24
CA CYS A 11 13.67 -15.08 22.03
C CYS A 11 14.87 -16.04 22.03
N VAL A 12 14.87 -17.08 22.87
CA VAL A 12 15.97 -18.04 22.97
C VAL A 12 16.03 -19.01 21.79
N SER A 13 14.88 -19.39 21.21
CA SER A 13 14.84 -20.28 20.04
C SER A 13 15.27 -19.59 18.73
N VAL A 14 15.19 -18.26 18.65
CA VAL A 14 15.64 -17.48 17.49
C VAL A 14 17.18 -17.38 17.40
N LEU A 15 17.85 -17.36 18.55
CA LEU A 15 19.32 -17.24 18.61
C LEU A 15 20.09 -18.52 18.14
N SER A 16 19.47 -19.69 18.22
CA SER A 16 20.13 -20.95 17.83
C SER A 16 19.95 -21.34 16.35
N ALA A 17 19.15 -20.60 15.57
CA ALA A 17 18.87 -20.90 14.17
C ALA A 17 19.72 -20.11 13.16
N MET A 18 20.74 -19.39 13.61
CA MET A 18 21.52 -18.47 12.76
C MET A 18 22.65 -19.10 11.93
N ALA A 19 22.75 -20.42 11.86
CA ALA A 19 23.73 -21.10 11.01
C ALA A 19 23.16 -21.33 9.60
N GLN A 20 23.12 -20.28 8.78
CA GLN A 20 22.79 -20.37 7.35
C GLN A 20 24.03 -20.01 6.53
N ALA A 21 24.17 -20.56 5.31
CA ALA A 21 25.27 -20.22 4.40
C ALA A 21 25.35 -18.69 4.22
N GLU A 22 26.46 -18.11 4.64
CA GLU A 22 26.70 -16.67 4.54
C GLU A 22 26.86 -16.28 3.07
N THR A 23 26.03 -15.35 2.61
CA THR A 23 26.27 -14.62 1.37
C THR A 23 26.93 -13.29 1.72
N GLU A 24 27.67 -12.72 0.78
CA GLU A 24 28.32 -11.41 0.97
C GLU A 24 27.29 -10.34 1.37
N PRO A 25 27.57 -9.56 2.42
CA PRO A 25 26.70 -8.45 2.83
C PRO A 25 26.52 -7.42 1.72
N LYS A 26 25.29 -6.93 1.51
CA LYS A 26 24.99 -5.99 0.43
C LYS A 26 24.12 -4.84 0.91
N GLY A 27 24.50 -3.63 0.49
CA GLY A 27 23.72 -2.43 0.71
C GLY A 27 23.03 -1.96 -0.56
N LYS A 28 21.81 -1.40 -0.40
CA LYS A 28 21.04 -0.79 -1.48
C LYS A 28 20.47 0.55 -1.03
N ALA A 29 20.79 1.63 -1.74
CA ALA A 29 20.11 2.90 -1.59
C ALA A 29 18.68 2.81 -2.16
N ILE A 30 17.76 3.54 -1.57
CA ILE A 30 16.36 3.65 -1.99
C ILE A 30 16.09 5.12 -2.24
N ILE A 31 15.85 5.48 -3.49
CA ILE A 31 15.42 6.82 -3.89
C ILE A 31 14.25 6.65 -4.84
N ASN A 32 13.08 7.19 -4.47
CA ASN A 32 11.92 7.24 -5.34
C ASN A 32 11.28 8.61 -5.21
N VAL A 33 11.13 9.30 -6.32
CA VAL A 33 10.50 10.63 -6.38
C VAL A 33 9.31 10.57 -7.31
N PHE A 34 8.16 11.00 -6.81
CA PHE A 34 6.88 11.08 -7.50
C PHE A 34 6.50 12.53 -7.66
N GLY A 35 6.31 12.96 -8.87
CA GLY A 35 5.83 14.29 -9.18
C GLY A 35 4.91 14.28 -10.37
N ASN A 36 4.22 15.38 -10.58
CA ASN A 36 3.37 15.54 -11.74
C ASN A 36 3.28 16.99 -12.20
N PHE A 37 2.89 17.17 -13.44
CA PHE A 37 2.19 18.35 -13.91
C PHE A 37 0.74 17.98 -14.12
N HIS A 38 -0.19 18.80 -13.68
CA HIS A 38 -1.62 18.62 -13.90
C HIS A 38 -2.27 19.89 -14.41
N THR A 39 -3.36 19.71 -15.13
CA THR A 39 -4.28 20.77 -15.51
C THR A 39 -5.70 20.23 -15.49
N GLY A 40 -6.58 20.91 -14.74
CA GLY A 40 -8.01 20.66 -14.78
C GLY A 40 -8.65 21.31 -16.01
N PHE A 41 -9.83 20.87 -16.36
CA PHE A 41 -10.68 21.47 -17.39
C PHE A 41 -12.15 21.28 -17.06
N GLY A 42 -13.04 22.00 -17.75
CA GLY A 42 -14.46 22.04 -17.38
C GLY A 42 -14.65 22.76 -16.04
N SER A 43 -15.16 22.06 -15.04
CA SER A 43 -15.36 22.59 -13.68
C SER A 43 -14.08 22.88 -12.91
N ASN A 44 -12.94 22.32 -13.34
CA ASN A 44 -11.63 22.41 -12.68
C ASN A 44 -10.59 23.20 -13.48
N ASN A 45 -11.01 24.06 -14.41
CA ASN A 45 -10.10 24.75 -15.33
C ASN A 45 -9.10 25.70 -14.65
N ASP A 46 -9.32 26.08 -13.40
CA ASP A 46 -8.41 26.93 -12.59
C ASP A 46 -7.33 26.12 -11.84
N ASP A 47 -7.49 24.78 -11.75
CA ASP A 47 -6.50 23.93 -11.07
C ASP A 47 -5.42 23.46 -12.06
N ARG A 48 -4.25 24.09 -11.94
CA ARG A 48 -3.10 23.81 -12.81
C ARG A 48 -1.79 24.03 -12.07
N GLY A 49 -0.85 23.07 -12.19
CA GLY A 49 0.46 23.27 -11.58
C GLY A 49 1.38 22.06 -11.65
N PHE A 50 2.59 22.27 -11.12
CA PHE A 50 3.52 21.21 -10.81
C PHE A 50 3.35 20.76 -9.37
N SER A 51 3.39 19.44 -9.13
CA SER A 51 3.32 18.88 -7.78
C SER A 51 4.47 17.92 -7.55
N LEU A 52 5.09 18.02 -6.37
CA LEU A 52 5.91 16.98 -5.78
C LEU A 52 5.02 16.17 -4.84
N ASP A 53 4.58 15.01 -5.30
CA ASP A 53 3.58 14.22 -4.57
C ASP A 53 4.21 13.52 -3.38
N ARG A 54 5.40 12.90 -3.59
CA ARG A 54 6.08 12.11 -2.57
C ARG A 54 7.52 11.83 -2.96
N SER A 55 8.39 11.74 -1.95
CA SER A 55 9.76 11.28 -2.12
C SER A 55 10.13 10.28 -1.03
N TYR A 56 10.73 9.16 -1.41
CA TYR A 56 11.28 8.19 -0.49
C TYR A 56 12.81 8.24 -0.55
N PHE A 57 13.44 8.34 0.61
CA PHE A 57 14.89 8.27 0.77
C PHE A 57 15.22 7.23 1.82
N GLY A 58 16.08 6.29 1.50
CA GLY A 58 16.37 5.24 2.45
C GLY A 58 17.54 4.34 2.05
N TYR A 59 17.76 3.36 2.90
CA TYR A 59 18.78 2.36 2.72
C TYR A 59 18.31 1.01 3.24
N GLN A 60 18.68 -0.03 2.54
CA GLN A 60 18.50 -1.41 3.00
C GLN A 60 19.86 -2.09 3.01
N TYR A 61 20.17 -2.79 4.09
CA TYR A 61 21.38 -3.56 4.25
C TYR A 61 21.04 -5.01 4.55
N ASP A 62 21.60 -5.92 3.76
CA ASP A 62 21.49 -7.36 3.94
C ASP A 62 22.79 -7.88 4.55
N MET A 63 22.69 -8.55 5.68
CA MET A 63 23.83 -9.10 6.43
C MET A 63 24.39 -10.40 5.84
N GLY A 64 23.70 -10.97 4.83
CA GLY A 64 24.14 -12.21 4.17
C GLY A 64 23.71 -13.51 4.85
N ASN A 65 23.13 -13.45 6.06
CA ASN A 65 22.69 -14.60 6.86
C ASN A 65 21.15 -14.67 7.01
N GLY A 66 20.42 -14.03 6.10
CA GLY A 66 18.97 -13.92 6.13
C GLY A 66 18.46 -12.75 6.98
N LEU A 67 19.32 -12.06 7.73
CA LEU A 67 19.00 -10.85 8.47
C LEU A 67 19.24 -9.63 7.59
N SER A 68 18.28 -8.71 7.56
CA SER A 68 18.41 -7.43 6.87
C SER A 68 17.75 -6.29 7.67
N PHE A 69 18.26 -5.07 7.45
CA PHE A 69 17.73 -3.85 8.03
C PHE A 69 17.33 -2.88 6.94
N LYS A 70 16.22 -2.17 7.16
CA LYS A 70 15.70 -1.18 6.22
C LYS A 70 15.27 0.07 6.95
N ALA A 71 15.80 1.22 6.53
CA ALA A 71 15.36 2.53 6.98
C ALA A 71 14.91 3.36 5.78
N VAL A 72 13.70 3.93 5.83
CA VAL A 72 13.14 4.76 4.75
C VAL A 72 12.42 5.95 5.35
N MET A 73 12.74 7.13 4.87
CA MET A 73 11.99 8.37 5.08
C MET A 73 11.00 8.58 3.94
N ASP A 74 9.80 9.01 4.28
CA ASP A 74 8.74 9.43 3.36
C ASP A 74 8.55 10.95 3.50
N VAL A 75 8.89 11.68 2.45
CA VAL A 75 8.70 13.13 2.39
C VAL A 75 7.49 13.41 1.50
N GLY A 76 6.43 13.93 2.08
CA GLY A 76 5.17 14.17 1.38
C GLY A 76 4.29 15.23 2.05
N LYS A 77 3.07 15.38 1.57
CA LYS A 77 2.06 16.23 2.21
C LYS A 77 1.78 15.73 3.62
N SER A 78 1.70 16.62 4.59
CA SER A 78 1.49 16.22 5.99
C SER A 78 0.02 15.96 6.31
N GLY A 79 -0.87 16.78 5.81
CA GLY A 79 -2.28 16.82 6.22
C GLY A 79 -2.51 17.45 7.62
N ASP A 80 -1.49 17.41 8.48
CA ASP A 80 -1.59 17.86 9.88
C ASP A 80 -1.01 19.28 10.09
N VAL A 81 -0.14 19.73 9.18
CA VAL A 81 0.51 21.05 9.28
C VAL A 81 -0.02 21.99 8.19
N SER A 82 0.25 21.68 6.93
CA SER A 82 -0.19 22.43 5.78
C SER A 82 0.04 21.64 4.50
N ASP A 83 -0.87 21.73 3.55
CA ASP A 83 -0.69 21.12 2.21
C ASP A 83 0.42 21.79 1.39
N LEU A 84 0.82 23.01 1.77
CA LEU A 84 1.92 23.74 1.13
C LEU A 84 3.29 23.25 1.57
N GLN A 85 3.38 22.59 2.74
CA GLN A 85 4.64 22.11 3.30
C GLN A 85 4.83 20.61 3.02
N ARG A 86 6.09 20.21 2.97
CA ARG A 86 6.48 18.80 2.92
C ARG A 86 7.11 18.41 4.25
N VAL A 87 6.61 17.32 4.84
CA VAL A 87 7.08 16.77 6.12
C VAL A 87 7.73 15.43 5.87
N ALA A 88 8.84 15.20 6.53
CA ALA A 88 9.54 13.91 6.52
C ALA A 88 9.06 13.04 7.67
N TYR A 89 8.58 11.84 7.34
CA TYR A 89 8.20 10.81 8.31
C TYR A 89 9.15 9.62 8.19
N ILE A 90 9.46 8.95 9.27
CA ILE A 90 10.09 7.64 9.22
C ILE A 90 9.03 6.64 8.77
N LYS A 91 9.14 6.14 7.54
CA LYS A 91 8.21 5.16 6.99
C LYS A 91 8.57 3.74 7.37
N ASN A 92 9.86 3.41 7.34
CA ASN A 92 10.36 2.13 7.80
C ASN A 92 11.59 2.32 8.68
N ALA A 93 11.63 1.59 9.79
CA ALA A 93 12.77 1.29 10.63
C ALA A 93 12.62 -0.18 11.03
N GLN A 94 13.00 -1.09 10.12
CA GLN A 94 12.58 -2.49 10.12
C GLN A 94 13.78 -3.40 10.15
N ALA A 95 13.74 -4.40 11.02
CA ALA A 95 14.56 -5.60 10.96
C ALA A 95 13.75 -6.72 10.31
N SER A 96 14.35 -7.46 9.39
CA SER A 96 13.75 -8.62 8.74
C SER A 96 14.67 -9.82 8.84
N TRP A 97 14.10 -10.96 9.23
CA TRP A 97 14.82 -12.23 9.23
C TRP A 97 14.11 -13.24 8.35
N LYS A 98 14.84 -13.77 7.37
CA LYS A 98 14.35 -14.77 6.43
C LYS A 98 15.10 -16.07 6.63
N HIS A 99 14.35 -17.13 6.96
CA HIS A 99 14.89 -18.48 7.06
C HIS A 99 14.02 -19.45 6.28
N ASN A 100 14.59 -20.08 5.26
CA ASN A 100 13.85 -21.00 4.38
C ASN A 100 12.56 -20.37 3.81
N ARG A 101 11.41 -20.85 4.29
CA ARG A 101 10.07 -20.42 3.85
C ARG A 101 9.44 -19.38 4.76
N LEU A 102 10.06 -19.05 5.90
CA LEU A 102 9.58 -18.10 6.88
C LEU A 102 10.29 -16.76 6.70
N THR A 103 9.52 -15.67 6.79
CA THR A 103 10.05 -14.31 6.94
C THR A 103 9.38 -13.66 8.14
N LEU A 104 10.17 -13.11 9.05
CA LEU A 104 9.71 -12.34 10.20
C LEU A 104 10.19 -10.90 10.04
N ASN A 105 9.35 -9.94 10.41
CA ASN A 105 9.69 -8.53 10.42
C ASN A 105 9.32 -7.93 11.77
N GLY A 106 10.13 -6.98 12.24
CA GLY A 106 9.88 -6.24 13.47
C GLY A 106 10.33 -4.80 13.36
N GLY A 107 9.69 -3.91 14.13
CA GLY A 107 9.91 -2.47 14.12
C GLY A 107 8.84 -1.72 13.35
N LEU A 108 9.18 -0.59 12.73
CA LEU A 108 8.28 0.16 11.85
C LEU A 108 8.29 -0.51 10.48
N ILE A 109 7.38 -1.47 10.31
CA ILE A 109 7.36 -2.42 9.19
C ILE A 109 6.41 -1.98 8.07
N SER A 110 6.62 -2.51 6.87
CA SER A 110 5.62 -2.43 5.81
C SER A 110 4.45 -3.35 6.15
N THR A 111 3.22 -2.87 6.00
CA THR A 111 2.01 -3.66 6.25
C THR A 111 1.75 -4.66 5.12
N THR A 112 0.93 -5.67 5.39
CA THR A 112 0.67 -6.76 4.43
C THR A 112 -0.67 -6.62 3.71
N SER A 113 -1.56 -5.69 4.14
CA SER A 113 -2.95 -5.58 3.68
C SER A 113 -3.10 -5.52 2.17
N PHE A 114 -2.46 -4.56 1.53
CA PHE A 114 -2.60 -4.30 0.08
C PHE A 114 -1.28 -4.41 -0.70
N LYS A 115 -0.23 -4.96 -0.08
CA LYS A 115 1.09 -5.05 -0.73
C LYS A 115 1.07 -5.84 -2.04
N VAL A 116 0.28 -6.91 -2.12
CA VAL A 116 0.15 -7.74 -3.33
C VAL A 116 -0.54 -6.95 -4.44
N GLN A 117 -1.60 -6.22 -4.13
CA GLN A 117 -2.32 -5.37 -5.06
C GLN A 117 -1.43 -4.22 -5.56
N GLU A 118 -0.69 -3.57 -4.65
CA GLU A 118 0.23 -2.48 -4.99
C GLU A 118 1.33 -2.95 -5.95
N ASP A 119 1.94 -4.11 -5.66
CA ASP A 119 2.98 -4.70 -6.53
C ASP A 119 2.43 -5.13 -7.88
N PHE A 120 1.17 -5.58 -7.91
CA PHE A 120 0.51 -5.97 -9.15
C PHE A 120 0.15 -4.77 -10.00
N TRP A 121 -0.43 -3.71 -9.42
CA TRP A 121 -0.73 -2.43 -10.08
C TRP A 121 0.55 -1.77 -10.62
N GLY A 122 1.59 -1.62 -9.81
CA GLY A 122 2.91 -1.14 -10.21
C GLY A 122 3.02 0.35 -10.56
N TYR A 123 1.94 1.13 -10.45
CA TYR A 123 1.86 2.54 -10.81
C TYR A 123 1.50 3.45 -9.62
N ARG A 124 2.00 3.09 -8.42
CA ARG A 124 1.78 3.87 -7.20
C ARG A 124 2.11 5.36 -7.35
N TYR A 125 3.10 5.70 -8.20
CA TYR A 125 3.50 7.10 -8.45
C TYR A 125 2.43 7.92 -9.20
N MET A 126 1.45 7.26 -9.83
CA MET A 126 0.30 7.91 -10.45
C MET A 126 -0.92 7.93 -9.52
N LYS A 127 -1.32 6.77 -9.02
CA LYS A 127 -2.42 6.60 -8.06
C LYS A 127 -2.14 5.39 -7.16
N MET A 128 -2.31 5.57 -5.87
CA MET A 128 -2.24 4.48 -4.88
C MET A 128 -3.34 3.44 -5.14
N VAL A 129 -3.18 2.21 -4.64
CA VAL A 129 -4.27 1.22 -4.62
C VAL A 129 -5.41 1.70 -3.75
N LEU A 130 -6.61 1.14 -3.94
CA LEU A 130 -7.84 1.59 -3.31
C LEU A 130 -7.71 1.70 -1.79
N GLN A 131 -7.24 0.66 -1.10
CA GLN A 131 -7.11 0.67 0.37
C GLN A 131 -6.19 1.78 0.90
N ASP A 132 -5.09 2.09 0.21
CA ASP A 132 -4.16 3.15 0.61
C ASP A 132 -4.73 4.55 0.29
N TYR A 133 -5.39 4.70 -0.86
CA TYR A 133 -5.96 5.97 -1.30
C TYR A 133 -7.12 6.41 -0.40
N TYR A 134 -8.07 5.52 -0.12
CA TYR A 134 -9.24 5.79 0.70
C TYR A 134 -9.07 5.46 2.18
N LYS A 135 -7.81 5.20 2.63
CA LYS A 135 -7.44 5.04 4.05
C LYS A 135 -8.06 3.84 4.77
N TYR A 136 -8.30 2.73 4.06
CA TYR A 136 -8.71 1.47 4.68
C TYR A 136 -7.58 0.87 5.53
N ALA A 137 -6.32 1.07 5.11
CA ALA A 137 -5.14 0.60 5.81
C ALA A 137 -3.94 1.52 5.55
N SER A 138 -2.96 1.49 6.44
CA SER A 138 -1.68 2.17 6.25
C SER A 138 -0.66 1.27 5.56
N SER A 139 0.25 1.85 4.77
CA SER A 139 1.32 1.12 4.08
C SER A 139 2.51 0.73 4.95
N ALA A 140 2.59 1.26 6.18
CA ALA A 140 3.58 0.90 7.20
C ALA A 140 3.04 1.21 8.59
N ASP A 141 3.48 0.45 9.60
CA ASP A 141 3.09 0.62 10.99
C ASP A 141 4.10 -0.03 11.95
N LEU A 142 4.05 0.31 13.23
CA LEU A 142 4.94 -0.21 14.26
C LEU A 142 4.41 -1.53 14.81
N GLY A 143 5.21 -2.60 14.75
CA GLY A 143 4.87 -3.90 15.28
C GLY A 143 5.62 -5.05 14.62
N LEU A 144 4.95 -6.18 14.45
CA LEU A 144 5.52 -7.44 13.98
C LEU A 144 4.69 -8.02 12.82
N SER A 145 5.36 -8.69 11.89
CA SER A 145 4.68 -9.54 10.90
C SER A 145 5.45 -10.82 10.63
N ALA A 146 4.70 -11.84 10.22
CA ALA A 146 5.24 -13.11 9.77
C ALA A 146 4.64 -13.47 8.41
N SER A 147 5.43 -14.04 7.51
CA SER A 147 4.93 -14.64 6.28
C SER A 147 5.57 -16.00 6.06
N TYR A 148 4.79 -16.95 5.58
CA TYR A 148 5.23 -18.32 5.34
C TYR A 148 4.78 -18.84 3.98
N LYS A 149 5.70 -19.46 3.23
CA LYS A 149 5.40 -20.16 1.98
C LYS A 149 5.10 -21.63 2.25
N PHE A 150 3.83 -22.00 2.29
CA PHE A 150 3.40 -23.40 2.51
C PHE A 150 3.77 -24.28 1.32
N ALA A 151 3.54 -23.78 0.11
CA ALA A 151 3.91 -24.45 -1.13
C ALA A 151 4.31 -23.38 -2.18
N ALA A 152 4.73 -23.81 -3.37
CA ALA A 152 5.07 -22.90 -4.46
C ALA A 152 3.90 -22.01 -4.88
N TRP A 153 2.67 -22.48 -4.69
CA TRP A 153 1.44 -21.84 -5.13
C TRP A 153 0.62 -21.21 -3.99
N VAL A 154 1.01 -21.39 -2.70
CA VAL A 154 0.29 -20.81 -1.56
C VAL A 154 1.22 -20.25 -0.50
N SER A 155 0.92 -19.02 -0.04
CA SER A 155 1.56 -18.37 1.10
C SER A 155 0.52 -17.69 1.98
N GLY A 156 0.83 -17.59 3.28
CA GLY A 156 0.06 -16.85 4.25
C GLY A 156 0.93 -15.79 4.92
N ASP A 157 0.31 -14.73 5.38
CA ASP A 157 0.93 -13.69 6.19
C ASP A 157 0.02 -13.29 7.36
N ALA A 158 0.65 -12.87 8.46
CA ALA A 158 -0.03 -12.33 9.64
C ALA A 158 0.74 -11.10 10.13
N ILE A 159 0.03 -10.15 10.74
CA ILE A 159 0.58 -8.90 11.24
C ILE A 159 -0.11 -8.51 12.56
N VAL A 160 0.68 -7.98 13.48
CA VAL A 160 0.20 -7.33 14.71
C VAL A 160 0.95 -6.01 14.83
N VAL A 161 0.22 -4.91 14.79
CA VAL A 161 0.77 -3.54 14.79
C VAL A 161 -0.13 -2.60 15.59
N ASN A 162 0.33 -1.37 15.85
CA ASN A 162 -0.46 -0.37 16.57
C ASN A 162 -1.76 0.06 15.85
N GLY A 163 -1.89 -0.11 14.54
CA GLY A 163 -3.11 0.22 13.80
C GLY A 163 -3.26 1.70 13.41
N ASN A 164 -2.35 2.57 13.84
CA ASN A 164 -2.42 4.02 13.59
C ASN A 164 -1.59 4.48 12.39
N GLY A 165 -0.74 3.60 11.84
CA GLY A 165 0.14 3.87 10.72
C GLY A 165 1.40 4.66 11.10
N TYR A 166 2.36 4.74 10.17
CA TYR A 166 3.70 5.30 10.43
C TYR A 166 3.75 6.81 10.65
N LYS A 167 2.69 7.55 10.35
CA LYS A 167 2.62 9.01 10.59
C LYS A 167 2.21 9.36 12.01
N LYS A 168 1.51 8.45 12.70
CA LYS A 168 1.04 8.57 14.08
C LYS A 168 1.28 7.23 14.77
N LEU A 169 2.48 7.05 15.35
CA LEU A 169 2.95 5.73 15.78
C LEU A 169 2.12 5.09 16.89
N GLN A 170 1.54 5.89 17.76
CA GLN A 170 0.66 5.41 18.82
C GLN A 170 -0.28 6.54 19.24
N VAL A 171 -1.54 6.43 18.89
CA VAL A 171 -2.60 7.39 19.22
C VAL A 171 -3.46 6.85 20.36
N ASN A 172 -3.54 5.52 20.48
CA ASN A 172 -4.39 4.78 21.40
C ASN A 172 -3.71 3.48 21.85
N ASP A 173 -4.36 2.74 22.74
CA ASP A 173 -3.86 1.46 23.26
C ASP A 173 -4.35 0.23 22.47
N GLY A 174 -5.19 0.43 21.44
CA GLY A 174 -5.67 -0.63 20.56
C GLY A 174 -4.58 -1.17 19.65
N LEU A 175 -4.70 -2.44 19.29
CA LEU A 175 -3.83 -3.12 18.34
C LEU A 175 -4.61 -3.56 17.09
N LEU A 176 -3.92 -3.56 15.94
CA LEU A 176 -4.42 -4.15 14.71
C LEU A 176 -3.84 -5.54 14.52
N TYR A 177 -4.73 -6.50 14.28
CA TYR A 177 -4.41 -7.88 13.89
C TYR A 177 -4.88 -8.10 12.45
N GLY A 178 -4.01 -8.61 11.60
CA GLY A 178 -4.36 -8.88 10.20
C GLY A 178 -3.80 -10.23 9.73
N MET A 179 -4.50 -10.83 8.77
CA MET A 179 -4.09 -12.08 8.14
C MET A 179 -4.44 -12.06 6.65
N GLY A 180 -3.54 -12.58 5.83
CA GLY A 180 -3.75 -12.70 4.40
C GLY A 180 -3.30 -14.04 3.83
N TRP A 181 -3.99 -14.48 2.79
CA TRP A 181 -3.63 -15.67 2.01
C TRP A 181 -3.47 -15.29 0.55
N THR A 182 -2.37 -15.74 -0.04
CA THR A 182 -2.08 -15.50 -1.46
C THR A 182 -1.89 -16.84 -2.17
N PHE A 183 -2.62 -17.01 -3.28
CA PHE A 183 -2.61 -18.22 -4.10
C PHE A 183 -2.12 -17.88 -5.51
N LYS A 184 -1.24 -18.71 -6.06
CA LYS A 184 -0.72 -18.64 -7.42
C LYS A 184 -0.88 -20.03 -8.09
N PRO A 185 -2.14 -20.46 -8.34
CA PRO A 185 -2.43 -21.84 -8.77
C PRO A 185 -1.88 -22.18 -10.14
N VAL A 186 -1.79 -21.18 -11.04
CA VAL A 186 -1.21 -21.33 -12.37
C VAL A 186 -0.33 -20.11 -12.69
N LYS A 187 0.53 -20.25 -13.68
CA LYS A 187 1.44 -19.16 -14.12
C LYS A 187 0.63 -17.92 -14.50
N GLY A 188 0.99 -16.80 -13.90
CA GLY A 188 0.38 -15.49 -14.15
C GLY A 188 -0.83 -15.17 -13.28
N LEU A 189 -1.55 -16.14 -12.74
CA LEU A 189 -2.71 -15.90 -11.87
C LEU A 189 -2.26 -15.69 -10.41
N THR A 190 -2.74 -14.63 -9.80
CA THR A 190 -2.57 -14.33 -8.37
C THR A 190 -3.93 -14.03 -7.78
N LEU A 191 -4.30 -14.75 -6.73
CA LEU A 191 -5.50 -14.51 -5.93
C LEU A 191 -5.05 -14.15 -4.52
N ARG A 192 -5.74 -13.22 -3.87
CA ARG A 192 -5.50 -12.89 -2.46
C ARG A 192 -6.82 -12.62 -1.74
N VAL A 193 -6.87 -13.08 -0.50
CA VAL A 193 -7.86 -12.66 0.49
C VAL A 193 -7.13 -12.13 1.71
N TYR A 194 -7.68 -11.10 2.34
CA TYR A 194 -7.13 -10.45 3.52
C TYR A 194 -8.25 -10.02 4.45
N GLY A 195 -8.01 -10.13 5.75
CA GLY A 195 -8.87 -9.57 6.78
C GLY A 195 -8.05 -8.98 7.91
N SER A 196 -8.53 -7.90 8.52
CA SER A 196 -7.96 -7.32 9.73
C SER A 196 -9.02 -6.81 10.68
N TYR A 197 -8.64 -6.79 11.94
CA TYR A 197 -9.37 -6.29 13.09
C TYR A 197 -8.48 -5.27 13.80
N ASN A 198 -8.96 -4.05 14.01
CA ASN A 198 -8.28 -2.99 14.74
C ASN A 198 -9.13 -2.57 15.93
N GLU A 199 -8.59 -2.74 17.12
CA GLU A 199 -9.29 -2.49 18.38
C GLU A 199 -9.65 -1.02 18.55
N GLY A 200 -10.88 -0.74 18.96
CA GLY A 200 -11.31 0.55 19.51
C GLY A 200 -10.76 0.73 20.93
N ASP A 201 -10.21 1.90 21.25
CA ASP A 201 -9.51 2.15 22.53
C ASP A 201 -10.36 2.84 23.60
N LYS A 202 -11.56 3.32 23.25
CA LYS A 202 -12.44 4.07 24.15
C LYS A 202 -13.79 3.38 24.25
N PRO A 203 -14.51 3.54 25.37
CA PRO A 203 -15.83 2.91 25.52
C PRO A 203 -16.86 3.22 24.42
N ALA A 204 -16.66 4.31 23.68
CA ALA A 204 -17.53 4.71 22.56
C ALA A 204 -16.85 4.54 21.17
N ALA A 205 -15.64 3.98 21.10
CA ALA A 205 -14.95 3.73 19.86
C ALA A 205 -15.23 2.31 19.37
N GLU A 206 -15.78 2.18 18.17
CA GLU A 206 -16.05 0.88 17.56
C GLU A 206 -14.77 0.26 17.01
N ASP A 207 -14.71 -1.05 17.00
CA ASP A 207 -13.64 -1.80 16.35
C ASP A 207 -13.75 -1.66 14.83
N ILE A 208 -12.60 -1.52 14.15
CA ILE A 208 -12.56 -1.42 12.69
C ILE A 208 -12.27 -2.80 12.09
N TYR A 209 -13.05 -3.20 11.11
CA TYR A 209 -12.82 -4.41 10.32
C TYR A 209 -12.53 -4.05 8.87
N VAL A 210 -11.49 -4.66 8.29
CA VAL A 210 -11.19 -4.53 6.86
C VAL A 210 -11.15 -5.91 6.22
N TYR A 211 -11.84 -6.04 5.09
CA TYR A 211 -11.84 -7.25 4.26
C TYR A 211 -11.46 -6.89 2.84
N ALA A 212 -10.65 -7.72 2.20
CA ALA A 212 -10.24 -7.53 0.83
C ALA A 212 -10.12 -8.84 0.08
N ALA A 213 -10.58 -8.83 -1.16
CA ALA A 213 -10.37 -9.87 -2.15
C ALA A 213 -9.72 -9.30 -3.40
N PHE A 214 -8.74 -9.98 -3.94
CA PHE A 214 -8.01 -9.59 -5.14
C PHE A 214 -7.84 -10.79 -6.07
N ALA A 215 -8.00 -10.54 -7.37
CA ALA A 215 -7.65 -11.46 -8.45
C ALA A 215 -6.87 -10.70 -9.52
N GLY A 216 -5.71 -11.24 -9.92
CA GLY A 216 -4.89 -10.62 -10.95
C GLY A 216 -4.29 -11.67 -11.88
N TYR A 217 -4.31 -11.40 -13.17
CA TYR A 217 -3.63 -12.19 -14.19
C TYR A 217 -2.60 -11.34 -14.93
N LYS A 218 -1.39 -11.85 -15.07
CA LYS A 218 -0.28 -11.16 -15.74
C LYS A 218 0.49 -12.13 -16.63
N ASN A 219 0.71 -11.72 -17.86
CA ASN A 219 1.57 -12.42 -18.80
C ASN A 219 2.59 -11.46 -19.44
N ASP A 220 3.25 -11.88 -20.53
CA ASP A 220 4.26 -11.08 -21.20
C ASP A 220 3.69 -9.89 -21.99
N HIS A 221 2.39 -9.85 -22.27
CA HIS A 221 1.71 -8.85 -23.10
C HIS A 221 0.84 -7.90 -22.28
N PHE A 222 0.15 -8.40 -21.26
CA PHE A 222 -0.78 -7.60 -20.47
C PHE A 222 -0.87 -8.06 -19.01
N SER A 223 -1.44 -7.20 -18.18
CA SER A 223 -1.92 -7.53 -16.83
C SER A 223 -3.35 -7.04 -16.67
N LEU A 224 -4.16 -7.79 -15.90
CA LEU A 224 -5.52 -7.44 -15.52
C LEU A 224 -5.68 -7.74 -14.02
N GLY A 225 -6.11 -6.75 -13.24
CA GLY A 225 -6.36 -6.87 -11.80
C GLY A 225 -7.76 -6.39 -11.45
N ALA A 226 -8.36 -7.07 -10.48
CA ALA A 226 -9.63 -6.71 -9.88
C ALA A 226 -9.54 -6.86 -8.36
N GLU A 227 -10.06 -5.91 -7.61
CA GLU A 227 -10.14 -5.98 -6.16
C GLU A 227 -11.48 -5.47 -5.65
N TYR A 228 -11.95 -6.09 -4.57
CA TYR A 228 -13.10 -5.66 -3.80
C TYR A 228 -12.67 -5.50 -2.34
N ASN A 229 -13.06 -4.38 -1.75
CA ASN A 229 -12.58 -3.98 -0.44
C ASN A 229 -13.77 -3.47 0.40
N ILE A 230 -13.79 -3.83 1.67
CA ILE A 230 -14.78 -3.39 2.66
C ILE A 230 -14.02 -2.86 3.87
N ILE A 231 -14.44 -1.74 4.40
CA ILE A 231 -14.08 -1.29 5.75
C ILE A 231 -15.36 -1.03 6.53
N GLN A 232 -15.44 -1.56 7.75
CA GLN A 232 -16.53 -1.31 8.67
C GLN A 232 -16.05 -0.44 9.82
N ASN A 233 -16.91 0.45 10.30
CA ASN A 233 -16.68 1.39 11.39
C ASN A 233 -15.45 2.29 11.16
N MET A 234 -15.30 2.83 9.96
CA MET A 234 -14.16 3.69 9.61
C MET A 234 -13.98 4.82 10.64
N ASN A 235 -12.72 5.09 11.02
CA ASN A 235 -12.37 6.05 12.07
C ASN A 235 -12.97 5.72 13.46
N ASN A 236 -13.27 4.45 13.74
CA ASN A 236 -13.90 3.96 14.97
C ASN A 236 -15.31 4.53 15.20
N VAL A 237 -16.00 4.90 14.13
CA VAL A 237 -17.38 5.40 14.15
C VAL A 237 -18.33 4.28 13.74
N LYS A 238 -19.32 4.02 14.57
CA LYS A 238 -20.35 2.98 14.33
C LYS A 238 -21.05 3.19 13.00
N ASP A 239 -21.24 2.11 12.25
CA ASP A 239 -21.91 2.05 10.95
C ASP A 239 -21.28 2.96 9.85
N ALA A 240 -20.07 3.51 10.09
CA ALA A 240 -19.32 4.24 9.09
C ALA A 240 -18.62 3.24 8.12
N ASP A 241 -19.43 2.52 7.34
CA ASP A 241 -18.96 1.48 6.43
C ASP A 241 -18.73 2.03 5.03
N LEU A 242 -17.61 1.63 4.40
CA LEU A 242 -17.31 1.90 3.01
C LEU A 242 -17.03 0.61 2.26
N GLU A 243 -17.45 0.56 1.03
CA GLU A 243 -17.12 -0.49 0.08
C GLU A 243 -16.47 0.11 -1.16
N GLY A 244 -15.66 -0.68 -1.85
CA GLY A 244 -15.04 -0.21 -3.05
C GLY A 244 -14.51 -1.32 -3.95
N VAL A 245 -14.57 -1.07 -5.25
CA VAL A 245 -14.00 -1.92 -6.29
C VAL A 245 -12.93 -1.17 -7.05
N SER A 246 -11.90 -1.88 -7.49
CA SER A 246 -10.93 -1.36 -8.44
C SER A 246 -10.67 -2.38 -9.53
N LEU A 247 -10.71 -1.94 -10.77
CA LEU A 247 -10.37 -2.71 -11.95
C LEU A 247 -9.24 -2.00 -12.69
N TYR A 248 -8.19 -2.70 -13.05
CA TYR A 248 -7.07 -2.08 -13.75
C TYR A 248 -6.38 -3.02 -14.71
N THR A 249 -5.86 -2.45 -15.78
CA THR A 249 -5.14 -3.18 -16.80
C THR A 249 -3.91 -2.42 -17.27
N THR A 250 -2.91 -3.18 -17.72
CA THR A 250 -1.75 -2.66 -18.41
C THR A 250 -1.49 -3.52 -19.64
N VAL A 251 -1.25 -2.89 -20.78
CA VAL A 251 -0.92 -3.54 -22.05
C VAL A 251 0.45 -3.06 -22.52
N LYS A 252 1.35 -3.97 -22.83
CA LYS A 252 2.66 -3.65 -23.39
C LYS A 252 2.52 -3.32 -24.87
N LEU A 253 2.78 -2.07 -25.26
CA LEU A 253 2.81 -1.61 -26.63
C LEU A 253 4.19 -1.74 -27.27
N GLY A 254 5.23 -1.92 -26.45
CA GLY A 254 6.61 -2.07 -26.89
C GLY A 254 7.59 -2.23 -25.73
N LYS A 255 8.89 -2.18 -26.02
CA LYS A 255 9.93 -2.37 -25.00
C LYS A 255 9.95 -1.26 -23.95
N LYS A 256 9.51 -0.05 -24.30
CA LYS A 256 9.57 1.16 -23.46
C LYS A 256 8.23 1.83 -23.24
N VAL A 257 7.15 1.28 -23.78
CA VAL A 257 5.81 1.90 -23.73
C VAL A 257 4.77 0.88 -23.32
N ASN A 258 3.98 1.24 -22.30
CA ASN A 258 2.79 0.52 -21.89
C ASN A 258 1.57 1.45 -21.95
N ALA A 259 0.42 0.94 -22.35
CA ALA A 259 -0.86 1.59 -22.10
C ALA A 259 -1.46 1.04 -20.81
N PHE A 260 -2.24 1.84 -20.10
CA PHE A 260 -2.95 1.42 -18.92
C PHE A 260 -4.32 2.08 -18.82
N ALA A 261 -5.23 1.40 -18.14
CA ALA A 261 -6.52 1.94 -17.73
C ALA A 261 -6.85 1.44 -16.31
N ARG A 262 -7.60 2.25 -15.57
CA ARG A 262 -8.08 1.92 -14.23
C ARG A 262 -9.44 2.54 -13.99
N TYR A 263 -10.30 1.80 -13.31
CA TYR A 263 -11.57 2.21 -12.78
C TYR A 263 -11.61 1.92 -11.28
N ASP A 264 -11.93 2.91 -10.48
CA ASP A 264 -12.24 2.75 -9.06
C ASP A 264 -13.65 3.23 -8.83
N ASN A 265 -14.39 2.55 -7.97
CA ASN A 265 -15.65 3.04 -7.46
C ASN A 265 -15.69 2.78 -5.94
N ILE A 266 -16.04 3.80 -5.18
CA ILE A 266 -16.21 3.72 -3.73
C ILE A 266 -17.58 4.28 -3.37
N TRP A 267 -18.22 3.63 -2.41
CA TRP A 267 -19.52 4.07 -1.89
C TRP A 267 -19.62 3.81 -0.40
N SER A 268 -20.30 4.71 0.30
CA SER A 268 -20.60 4.60 1.71
C SER A 268 -21.97 3.97 1.93
N LYS A 269 -22.08 3.15 2.96
CA LYS A 269 -23.36 2.61 3.39
C LYS A 269 -24.25 3.75 3.92
N ASP A 270 -25.52 3.78 3.48
CA ASP A 270 -26.48 4.80 3.88
C ASP A 270 -26.01 6.25 3.63
N ASP A 271 -25.15 6.44 2.62
CA ASP A 271 -24.64 7.75 2.15
C ASP A 271 -23.96 8.62 3.23
N TRP A 272 -23.47 8.01 4.34
CA TRP A 272 -22.85 8.77 5.43
C TRP A 272 -21.64 9.60 4.99
N ASN A 273 -21.02 9.27 3.88
CA ASN A 273 -19.82 9.93 3.34
C ASN A 273 -20.00 10.33 1.86
N ILE A 274 -21.23 10.58 1.43
CA ILE A 274 -21.63 10.86 0.03
C ILE A 274 -20.73 11.88 -0.67
N LYS A 275 -20.21 12.88 0.05
CA LYS A 275 -19.28 13.90 -0.46
C LYS A 275 -17.93 13.36 -0.92
N LYS A 276 -17.57 12.15 -0.50
CA LYS A 276 -16.31 11.47 -0.87
C LYS A 276 -16.54 10.19 -1.66
N ASP A 277 -17.82 9.83 -1.87
CA ASP A 277 -18.16 8.71 -2.72
C ASP A 277 -17.98 9.12 -4.17
N GLU A 278 -17.22 8.32 -4.91
CA GLU A 278 -16.83 8.67 -6.28
C GLU A 278 -16.58 7.42 -7.14
N ALA A 279 -16.73 7.60 -8.43
CA ALA A 279 -16.16 6.71 -9.42
C ALA A 279 -15.05 7.43 -10.18
N THR A 280 -13.84 6.87 -10.17
CA THR A 280 -12.68 7.43 -10.88
C THR A 280 -12.35 6.58 -12.09
N TYR A 281 -12.19 7.23 -13.23
CA TYR A 281 -11.72 6.64 -14.46
C TYR A 281 -10.35 7.23 -14.81
N MET A 282 -9.38 6.39 -15.11
CA MET A 282 -8.03 6.80 -15.49
C MET A 282 -7.54 5.98 -16.68
N ALA A 283 -6.99 6.65 -17.69
CA ALA A 283 -6.35 5.98 -18.81
C ALA A 283 -5.15 6.80 -19.31
N GLY A 284 -4.14 6.12 -19.81
CA GLY A 284 -2.94 6.77 -20.31
C GLY A 284 -1.87 5.82 -20.80
N VAL A 285 -0.68 6.36 -20.98
CA VAL A 285 0.50 5.60 -21.39
C VAL A 285 1.66 5.85 -20.44
N GLU A 286 2.46 4.83 -20.18
CA GLU A 286 3.74 4.95 -19.49
C GLU A 286 4.86 4.84 -20.52
N ILE A 287 5.76 5.82 -20.53
CA ILE A 287 6.97 5.85 -21.33
C ILE A 287 8.16 5.69 -20.39
N ARG A 288 9.06 4.75 -20.70
CA ARG A 288 10.29 4.47 -19.94
C ARG A 288 11.52 4.83 -20.77
N PRO A 289 11.98 6.09 -20.77
CA PRO A 289 13.19 6.48 -21.49
C PRO A 289 14.40 5.65 -21.06
N CYS A 290 14.53 5.39 -19.75
CA CYS A 290 15.52 4.51 -19.15
C CYS A 290 14.92 3.76 -17.94
N LYS A 291 15.69 2.88 -17.30
CA LYS A 291 15.25 2.09 -16.13
C LYS A 291 14.91 2.92 -14.88
N TYR A 292 15.40 4.16 -14.81
CA TYR A 292 15.28 5.03 -13.65
C TYR A 292 14.18 6.09 -13.78
N VAL A 293 13.62 6.28 -14.98
CA VAL A 293 12.65 7.34 -15.27
C VAL A 293 11.43 6.76 -15.95
N LYS A 294 10.26 7.16 -15.45
CA LYS A 294 8.96 6.88 -16.07
C LYS A 294 8.20 8.20 -16.23
N ILE A 295 7.57 8.39 -17.36
CA ILE A 295 6.74 9.56 -17.68
C ILE A 295 5.39 9.01 -18.16
N SER A 296 4.31 9.49 -17.56
CA SER A 296 2.98 8.95 -17.81
C SER A 296 1.94 10.04 -18.02
N PRO A 297 1.76 10.49 -19.28
CA PRO A 297 0.59 11.28 -19.63
C PRO A 297 -0.68 10.44 -19.46
N ASN A 298 -1.66 10.99 -18.75
CA ASN A 298 -2.92 10.31 -18.47
C ASN A 298 -4.08 11.30 -18.29
N LEU A 299 -5.28 10.83 -18.62
CA LEU A 299 -6.55 11.51 -18.35
C LEU A 299 -7.20 10.88 -17.13
N ARG A 300 -7.85 11.70 -16.32
CA ARG A 300 -8.65 11.29 -15.18
C ARG A 300 -10.00 11.98 -15.20
N TYR A 301 -11.03 11.21 -14.90
CA TYR A 301 -12.39 11.69 -14.67
C TYR A 301 -12.87 11.15 -13.34
N ASN A 302 -13.30 12.04 -12.46
CA ASN A 302 -13.90 11.71 -11.17
C ASN A 302 -15.40 12.09 -11.24
N ASP A 303 -16.25 11.07 -11.21
CA ASP A 303 -17.70 11.16 -11.11
C ASP A 303 -18.05 11.21 -9.62
N LEU A 304 -18.39 12.38 -9.10
CA LEU A 304 -18.70 12.61 -7.70
C LEU A 304 -20.16 12.30 -7.42
N LYS A 305 -20.43 11.49 -6.38
CA LYS A 305 -21.80 11.02 -6.08
C LYS A 305 -22.67 12.09 -5.43
N ASP A 306 -22.08 13.06 -4.73
CA ASP A 306 -22.83 14.20 -4.20
C ASP A 306 -23.24 15.15 -5.32
N SER A 307 -24.52 15.24 -5.60
CA SER A 307 -25.09 16.09 -6.66
C SER A 307 -24.84 17.60 -6.46
N SER A 308 -24.41 18.03 -5.27
CA SER A 308 -24.00 19.40 -4.99
C SER A 308 -22.59 19.71 -5.49
N LEU A 309 -21.79 18.70 -5.79
CA LEU A 309 -20.45 18.80 -6.33
C LEU A 309 -20.48 18.65 -7.86
N LYS A 310 -19.45 19.15 -8.52
CA LYS A 310 -19.28 18.98 -9.97
C LYS A 310 -18.18 17.97 -10.24
N ASP A 311 -18.43 17.14 -11.23
CA ASP A 311 -17.44 16.19 -11.72
C ASP A 311 -16.13 16.87 -12.11
N GLU A 312 -15.05 16.14 -11.94
CA GLU A 312 -13.70 16.64 -12.12
C GLU A 312 -13.02 16.00 -13.33
N TYR A 313 -12.39 16.82 -14.14
CA TYR A 313 -11.66 16.38 -15.32
C TYR A 313 -10.23 16.89 -15.27
N TYR A 314 -9.26 16.00 -15.44
CA TYR A 314 -7.85 16.32 -15.38
C TYR A 314 -7.04 15.64 -16.49
N PHE A 315 -6.03 16.38 -16.94
CA PHE A 315 -4.87 15.82 -17.64
C PHE A 315 -3.67 15.88 -16.71
N TYR A 316 -2.97 14.76 -16.59
CA TYR A 316 -1.75 14.63 -15.81
C TYR A 316 -0.58 14.21 -16.69
N VAL A 317 0.60 14.71 -16.39
CA VAL A 317 1.88 14.10 -16.77
C VAL A 317 2.56 13.67 -15.49
N SER A 318 2.32 12.42 -15.08
CA SER A 318 2.92 11.86 -13.86
C SER A 318 4.34 11.40 -14.15
N CYS A 319 5.26 11.69 -13.23
CA CYS A 319 6.67 11.37 -13.35
C CYS A 319 7.15 10.55 -12.14
N PHE A 320 7.99 9.56 -12.43
CA PHE A 320 8.76 8.80 -11.46
C PHE A 320 10.23 8.86 -11.83
N PHE A 321 11.09 9.09 -10.85
CA PHE A 321 12.50 8.81 -10.96
C PHE A 321 13.01 8.17 -9.67
N GLY A 322 13.85 7.13 -9.82
CA GLY A 322 14.34 6.39 -8.68
C GLY A 322 15.12 5.13 -9.04
N PHE A 323 15.74 4.52 -8.02
CA PHE A 323 16.53 3.30 -8.10
C PHE A 323 16.55 2.55 -6.77
#